data_3aba5665acef317b1fc2d3b949a23043
#
_entry.id   3aba5665acef317b1fc2d3b949a23043
#
_cell.length_a   1.000
_cell.length_b   1.000
_cell.length_c   1.000
_cell.angle_alpha   90.00
_cell.angle_beta   90.00
_cell.angle_gamma   90.00
#
_symmetry.space_group_name_H-M   'P 1'
#
loop_
_entity.id
_entity.type
_entity.pdbx_description
1 polymer ?
#
loop_
_entity_poly.entity_id
_entity_poly.type
_entity_poly.pdbx_seq_one_letter_code
_entity_poly.pdbx_strand_id
1 'polypeptide(L)'
;NLIYMRFAGHEPILPPMPGLKIFEFDPDKGFEAFTVAIYNRITEEGRNAFYVFDSLSSLQSVWYTDLMMGNFFRLTCPYLFRLDTVAYFPLLRGRHSFDAVARIRDTTQLLLDVYHGDRIYLHPLKVWNRYSNRMFLPHACDFYQTKREAVPAETLLTLSEKCRFFAVDGGVAMSRYYQLVEEEEEKNQDQNYDSHD
;
A
#
# COMPACT_ATOMS: atom_id res chain seq x y z
N ASN A 1 12.69 16.54 -8.39
CA ASN A 1 13.19 15.17 -8.62
C ASN A 1 12.10 14.18 -8.21
N LEU A 2 11.61 13.39 -9.16
CA LEU A 2 10.75 12.24 -8.92
C LEU A 2 11.58 10.96 -9.13
N ILE A 3 11.59 10.08 -8.14
CA ILE A 3 12.46 8.92 -8.08
C ILE A 3 11.60 7.68 -7.85
N TYR A 4 11.72 6.73 -8.77
CA TYR A 4 11.03 5.45 -8.71
C TYR A 4 12.02 4.35 -8.37
N MET A 5 11.92 3.82 -7.16
CA MET A 5 12.75 2.74 -6.64
C MET A 5 12.00 1.42 -6.80
N ARG A 6 12.45 0.60 -7.75
CA ARG A 6 11.84 -0.68 -8.09
C ARG A 6 12.60 -1.83 -7.46
N PHE A 7 11.86 -2.75 -6.87
CA PHE A 7 12.36 -4.03 -6.35
C PHE A 7 11.30 -5.14 -6.39
N ALA A 8 10.19 -4.87 -7.05
CA ALA A 8 9.17 -5.86 -7.35
C ALA A 8 9.39 -6.46 -8.75
N GLY A 9 9.07 -7.75 -8.89
CA GLY A 9 9.22 -8.47 -10.15
C GLY A 9 8.10 -8.22 -11.19
N HIS A 10 7.13 -7.36 -10.88
CA HIS A 10 6.06 -7.01 -11.82
C HIS A 10 6.47 -5.88 -12.78
N GLU A 11 5.69 -5.69 -13.84
CA GLU A 11 5.87 -4.58 -14.75
C GLU A 11 5.78 -3.21 -14.03
N PRO A 12 6.54 -2.19 -14.48
CA PRO A 12 6.52 -0.88 -13.86
C PRO A 12 5.10 -0.29 -13.81
N ILE A 13 4.68 0.15 -12.62
CA ILE A 13 3.40 0.85 -12.45
C ILE A 13 3.46 2.31 -12.93
N LEU A 14 4.65 2.91 -12.96
CA LEU A 14 4.87 4.25 -13.51
C LEU A 14 5.52 4.13 -14.88
N PRO A 15 4.89 4.67 -15.94
CA PRO A 15 5.51 4.72 -17.25
C PRO A 15 6.70 5.67 -17.25
N PRO A 16 7.68 5.48 -18.14
CA PRO A 16 8.74 6.47 -18.34
C PRO A 16 8.14 7.84 -18.68
N MET A 17 8.58 8.86 -17.97
CA MET A 17 8.13 10.24 -18.17
C MET A 17 9.27 11.23 -17.93
N PRO A 18 9.23 12.44 -18.51
CA PRO A 18 10.24 13.44 -18.25
C PRO A 18 10.41 13.76 -16.77
N GLY A 19 11.64 13.75 -16.28
CA GLY A 19 11.98 14.06 -14.88
C GLY A 19 11.84 12.88 -13.92
N LEU A 20 11.39 11.71 -14.36
CA LEU A 20 11.37 10.49 -13.56
C LEU A 20 12.71 9.77 -13.68
N LYS A 21 13.36 9.55 -12.55
CA LYS A 21 14.54 8.67 -12.44
C LYS A 21 14.09 7.30 -11.93
N ILE A 22 14.47 6.24 -12.63
CA ILE A 22 14.11 4.86 -12.28
C ILE A 22 15.38 4.12 -11.84
N PHE A 23 15.33 3.53 -10.65
CA PHE A 23 16.41 2.70 -10.12
C PHE A 23 15.87 1.33 -9.73
N GLU A 24 16.58 0.30 -10.14
CA GLU A 24 16.25 -1.08 -9.81
C GLU A 24 17.16 -1.60 -8.71
N PHE A 25 16.58 -2.28 -7.72
CA PHE A 25 17.25 -2.86 -6.58
C PHE A 25 16.89 -4.33 -6.47
N ASP A 26 17.87 -5.12 -6.12
CA ASP A 26 17.73 -6.56 -5.98
C ASP A 26 17.64 -6.95 -4.48
N PRO A 27 16.45 -7.30 -3.97
CA PRO A 27 16.28 -7.68 -2.59
C PRO A 27 16.85 -9.08 -2.26
N ASP A 28 17.14 -9.93 -3.26
CA ASP A 28 17.75 -11.25 -3.07
C ASP A 28 19.20 -11.17 -2.56
N LYS A 29 19.84 -10.00 -2.66
CA LYS A 29 21.14 -9.73 -2.05
C LYS A 29 21.13 -9.70 -0.53
N GLY A 30 19.95 -9.82 0.08
CA GLY A 30 19.74 -9.82 1.51
C GLY A 30 19.44 -8.43 2.08
N PHE A 31 18.87 -8.44 3.28
CA PHE A 31 18.36 -7.24 3.96
C PHE A 31 19.39 -6.11 4.09
N GLU A 32 20.59 -6.43 4.55
CA GLU A 32 21.64 -5.42 4.80
C GLU A 32 22.12 -4.77 3.51
N ALA A 33 22.49 -5.58 2.51
CA ALA A 33 23.00 -5.09 1.24
C ALA A 33 21.95 -4.26 0.50
N PHE A 34 20.69 -4.73 0.49
CA PHE A 34 19.56 -4.00 -0.07
C PHE A 34 19.35 -2.66 0.64
N THR A 35 19.29 -2.67 1.96
CA THR A 35 19.05 -1.45 2.76
C THR A 35 20.17 -0.42 2.54
N VAL A 36 21.43 -0.86 2.52
CA VAL A 36 22.58 0.02 2.25
C VAL A 36 22.49 0.62 0.83
N ALA A 37 22.13 -0.17 -0.17
CA ALA A 37 21.97 0.33 -1.54
C ALA A 37 20.90 1.41 -1.66
N ILE A 38 19.75 1.20 -0.99
CA ILE A 38 18.68 2.21 -0.90
C ILE A 38 19.15 3.48 -0.19
N TYR A 39 19.83 3.35 0.95
CA TYR A 39 20.37 4.50 1.69
C TYR A 39 21.38 5.31 0.88
N ASN A 40 22.30 4.66 0.19
CA ASN A 40 23.26 5.34 -0.66
C ASN A 40 22.55 6.15 -1.75
N ARG A 41 21.54 5.56 -2.39
CA ARG A 41 20.75 6.26 -3.41
C ARG A 41 20.01 7.47 -2.85
N ILE A 42 19.34 7.32 -1.69
CA ILE A 42 18.67 8.44 -1.03
C ILE A 42 19.68 9.54 -0.69
N THR A 43 20.85 9.18 -0.22
CA THR A 43 21.91 10.16 0.12
C THR A 43 22.40 10.91 -1.12
N GLU A 44 22.61 10.23 -2.23
CA GLU A 44 23.01 10.83 -3.49
C GLU A 44 21.97 11.79 -4.09
N GLU A 45 20.69 11.45 -3.98
CA GLU A 45 19.59 12.30 -4.48
C GLU A 45 19.32 13.51 -3.56
N GLY A 46 19.63 13.39 -2.27
CA GLY A 46 19.59 14.47 -1.30
C GLY A 46 18.20 14.93 -0.91
N ARG A 47 18.06 16.23 -0.67
CA ARG A 47 16.83 16.85 -0.15
C ARG A 47 15.80 17.16 -1.26
N ASN A 48 14.56 17.39 -0.84
CA ASN A 48 13.46 17.85 -1.72
C ASN A 48 13.18 16.90 -2.90
N ALA A 49 13.28 15.61 -2.67
CA ALA A 49 12.96 14.58 -3.64
C ALA A 49 11.60 13.92 -3.32
N PHE A 50 10.96 13.39 -4.36
CA PHE A 50 9.75 12.58 -4.25
C PHE A 50 10.08 11.14 -4.62
N TYR A 51 9.77 10.21 -3.75
CA TYR A 51 10.07 8.80 -3.93
C TYR A 51 8.80 7.97 -4.08
N VAL A 52 8.86 6.97 -4.94
CA VAL A 52 7.91 5.85 -4.98
C VAL A 52 8.71 4.57 -4.80
N PHE A 53 8.41 3.82 -3.73
CA PHE A 53 9.04 2.53 -3.41
C PHE A 53 8.12 1.39 -3.85
N ASP A 54 8.48 0.68 -4.88
CA ASP A 54 7.61 -0.32 -5.51
C ASP A 54 8.16 -1.74 -5.32
N SER A 55 7.58 -2.50 -4.46
CA SER A 55 6.61 -2.26 -3.38
C SER A 55 7.05 -2.98 -2.11
N LEU A 56 6.64 -2.47 -0.93
CA LEU A 56 6.99 -3.12 0.33
C LEU A 56 6.52 -4.58 0.39
N SER A 57 5.33 -4.87 -0.14
CA SER A 57 4.77 -6.22 -0.12
C SER A 57 5.61 -7.25 -0.88
N SER A 58 6.38 -6.83 -1.88
CA SER A 58 7.28 -7.72 -2.62
C SER A 58 8.44 -8.23 -1.77
N LEU A 59 8.85 -7.47 -0.76
CA LEU A 59 9.95 -7.84 0.13
C LEU A 59 9.60 -9.03 1.05
N GLN A 60 8.31 -9.23 1.33
CA GLN A 60 7.85 -10.34 2.15
C GLN A 60 8.22 -11.69 1.56
N SER A 61 8.02 -11.86 0.26
CA SER A 61 8.30 -13.12 -0.43
C SER A 61 9.80 -13.43 -0.50
N VAL A 62 10.63 -12.41 -0.60
CA VAL A 62 12.08 -12.55 -0.68
C VAL A 62 12.71 -12.80 0.68
N TRP A 63 12.28 -12.09 1.70
CA TRP A 63 12.85 -12.20 3.04
C TRP A 63 12.14 -13.20 3.95
N TYR A 64 11.14 -13.92 3.44
CA TYR A 64 10.36 -14.94 4.14
C TYR A 64 9.68 -14.48 5.43
N THR A 65 9.72 -13.17 5.73
CA THR A 65 9.07 -12.56 6.88
C THR A 65 8.72 -11.10 6.62
N ASP A 66 7.52 -10.71 6.97
CA ASP A 66 7.06 -9.33 6.84
C ASP A 66 7.58 -8.42 7.98
N LEU A 67 8.11 -9.01 9.05
CA LEU A 67 8.80 -8.24 10.10
C LEU A 67 10.04 -7.53 9.56
N MET A 68 10.78 -8.18 8.65
CA MET A 68 11.95 -7.56 8.00
C MET A 68 11.53 -6.38 7.11
N MET A 69 10.42 -6.52 6.40
CA MET A 69 9.81 -5.43 5.65
C MET A 69 9.45 -4.25 6.58
N GLY A 70 8.81 -4.51 7.71
CA GLY A 70 8.51 -3.51 8.72
C GLY A 70 9.77 -2.84 9.31
N ASN A 71 10.84 -3.60 9.51
CA ASN A 71 12.13 -3.06 9.96
C ASN A 71 12.79 -2.17 8.91
N PHE A 72 12.77 -2.58 7.65
CA PHE A 72 13.25 -1.75 6.53
C PHE A 72 12.53 -0.40 6.53
N PHE A 73 11.21 -0.41 6.65
CA PHE A 73 10.41 0.83 6.69
C PHE A 73 10.78 1.71 7.90
N ARG A 74 10.92 1.11 9.08
CA ARG A 74 11.31 1.84 10.31
C ARG A 74 12.68 2.50 10.23
N LEU A 75 13.60 1.93 9.48
CA LEU A 75 14.91 2.53 9.24
C LEU A 75 14.82 3.65 8.19
N THR A 76 14.13 3.40 7.08
CA THR A 76 14.15 4.25 5.90
C THR A 76 13.26 5.50 6.06
N CYS A 77 12.06 5.36 6.63
CA CYS A 77 11.11 6.46 6.74
C CYS A 77 11.62 7.65 7.58
N PRO A 78 12.23 7.47 8.77
CA PRO A 78 12.80 8.59 9.52
C PRO A 78 13.98 9.28 8.82
N TYR A 79 14.73 8.53 8.02
CA TYR A 79 15.84 9.09 7.24
C TYR A 79 15.31 10.00 6.13
N LEU A 80 14.32 9.54 5.38
CA LEU A 80 13.63 10.34 4.38
C LEU A 80 12.99 11.60 4.97
N PHE A 81 12.38 11.49 6.15
CA PHE A 81 11.78 12.62 6.86
C PHE A 81 12.80 13.70 7.18
N ARG A 82 14.00 13.33 7.63
CA ARG A 82 15.09 14.29 7.92
C ARG A 82 15.63 15.01 6.68
N LEU A 83 15.41 14.45 5.50
CA LEU A 83 15.81 15.04 4.22
C LEU A 83 14.70 15.90 3.58
N ASP A 84 13.61 16.16 4.30
CA ASP A 84 12.46 16.92 3.78
C ASP A 84 11.94 16.36 2.44
N THR A 85 11.81 15.04 2.36
CA THR A 85 11.34 14.33 1.19
C THR A 85 9.89 13.88 1.37
N VAL A 86 9.23 13.54 0.26
CA VAL A 86 7.95 12.83 0.26
C VAL A 86 8.16 11.45 -0.32
N ALA A 87 7.71 10.42 0.38
CA ALA A 87 7.88 9.05 -0.06
C ALA A 87 6.57 8.26 0.03
N TYR A 88 6.25 7.54 -1.03
CA TYR A 88 5.11 6.65 -1.14
C TYR A 88 5.57 5.21 -1.06
N PHE A 89 4.98 4.45 -0.16
CA PHE A 89 5.27 3.04 0.06
C PHE A 89 3.98 2.21 -0.15
N PRO A 90 3.73 1.72 -1.35
CA PRO A 90 2.61 0.81 -1.60
C PRO A 90 2.73 -0.47 -0.77
N LEU A 91 1.63 -0.85 -0.15
CA LEU A 91 1.51 -2.02 0.70
C LEU A 91 0.19 -2.73 0.41
N LEU A 92 0.24 -4.02 0.11
CA LEU A 92 -0.95 -4.84 -0.06
C LEU A 92 -1.55 -5.15 1.32
N ARG A 93 -2.76 -4.68 1.54
CA ARG A 93 -3.46 -4.91 2.78
C ARG A 93 -3.96 -6.36 2.86
N GLY A 94 -4.12 -6.86 4.10
CA GLY A 94 -4.57 -8.23 4.35
C GLY A 94 -3.51 -9.32 4.07
N ARG A 95 -2.33 -8.95 3.56
CA ARG A 95 -1.23 -9.89 3.30
C ARG A 95 -0.14 -9.91 4.36
N HIS A 96 -0.19 -8.98 5.30
CA HIS A 96 0.88 -8.77 6.27
C HIS A 96 0.37 -8.97 7.69
N SER A 97 1.25 -9.42 8.57
CA SER A 97 0.94 -9.56 9.98
C SER A 97 0.57 -8.21 10.62
N PHE A 98 -0.24 -8.27 11.65
CA PHE A 98 -0.59 -7.09 12.44
C PHE A 98 0.66 -6.35 12.94
N ASP A 99 1.68 -7.07 13.41
CA ASP A 99 2.90 -6.50 13.96
C ASP A 99 3.72 -5.73 12.91
N ALA A 100 3.83 -6.25 11.69
CA ALA A 100 4.51 -5.55 10.59
C ALA A 100 3.77 -4.26 10.20
N VAL A 101 2.45 -4.33 10.06
CA VAL A 101 1.62 -3.16 9.73
C VAL A 101 1.63 -2.14 10.88
N ALA A 102 1.60 -2.59 12.14
CA ALA A 102 1.69 -1.71 13.31
C ALA A 102 3.01 -0.92 13.30
N ARG A 103 4.14 -1.56 13.00
CA ARG A 103 5.45 -0.88 12.89
C ARG A 103 5.46 0.21 11.81
N ILE A 104 4.84 -0.07 10.67
CA ILE A 104 4.69 0.91 9.59
C ILE A 104 3.81 2.07 10.05
N ARG A 105 2.63 1.76 10.63
CA ARG A 105 1.68 2.77 11.13
C ARG A 105 2.30 3.67 12.20
N ASP A 106 3.07 3.11 13.11
CA ASP A 106 3.69 3.89 14.18
C ASP A 106 4.73 4.87 13.64
N THR A 107 5.42 4.49 12.57
CA THR A 107 6.51 5.28 11.99
C THR A 107 6.04 6.30 10.95
N THR A 108 5.04 5.95 10.13
CA THR A 108 4.59 6.83 9.03
C THR A 108 3.84 8.07 9.52
N GLN A 109 3.92 9.17 8.77
CA GLN A 109 3.14 10.40 9.03
C GLN A 109 1.73 10.32 8.46
N LEU A 110 1.54 9.58 7.38
CA LEU A 110 0.27 9.40 6.72
C LEU A 110 0.06 7.93 6.38
N LEU A 111 -1.08 7.37 6.78
CA LEU A 111 -1.51 6.04 6.38
C LEU A 111 -2.88 6.15 5.73
N LEU A 112 -2.97 5.66 4.50
CA LEU A 112 -4.19 5.69 3.69
C LEU A 112 -4.55 4.29 3.24
N ASP A 113 -5.83 3.94 3.37
CA ASP A 113 -6.41 2.87 2.57
C ASP A 113 -6.90 3.44 1.24
N VAL A 114 -6.60 2.74 0.16
CA VAL A 114 -7.03 3.11 -1.19
C VAL A 114 -7.96 2.03 -1.71
N TYR A 115 -9.15 2.44 -2.13
CA TYR A 115 -10.14 1.55 -2.73
C TYR A 115 -10.39 1.97 -4.17
N HIS A 116 -10.49 1.01 -5.05
CA HIS A 116 -10.82 1.24 -6.44
C HIS A 116 -12.18 0.60 -6.76
N GLY A 117 -13.20 1.40 -6.92
CA GLY A 117 -14.54 0.99 -7.31
C GLY A 117 -14.94 1.67 -8.62
N ASP A 118 -16.12 2.26 -8.65
CA ASP A 118 -16.56 3.19 -9.68
C ASP A 118 -15.69 4.46 -9.75
N ARG A 119 -15.15 4.84 -8.60
CA ARG A 119 -14.16 5.91 -8.41
C ARG A 119 -13.03 5.41 -7.52
N ILE A 120 -12.01 6.21 -7.35
CA ILE A 120 -10.99 5.94 -6.34
C ILE A 120 -11.40 6.62 -5.03
N TYR A 121 -11.33 5.87 -3.94
CA TYR A 121 -11.62 6.35 -2.61
C TYR A 121 -10.37 6.28 -1.75
N LEU A 122 -10.08 7.34 -1.03
CA LEU A 122 -9.00 7.41 -0.06
C LEU A 122 -9.61 7.47 1.35
N HIS A 123 -9.20 6.53 2.19
CA HIS A 123 -9.61 6.51 3.59
C HIS A 123 -8.40 6.73 4.50
N PRO A 124 -8.22 7.92 5.08
CA PRO A 124 -7.13 8.19 5.99
C PRO A 124 -7.31 7.40 7.30
N LEU A 125 -6.30 6.61 7.66
CA LEU A 125 -6.24 5.87 8.92
C LEU A 125 -5.34 6.57 9.95
N LYS A 126 -4.35 7.32 9.48
CA LYS A 126 -3.47 8.15 10.30
C LYS A 126 -3.10 9.40 9.52
N VAL A 127 -3.17 10.53 10.19
CA VAL A 127 -2.68 11.83 9.69
C VAL A 127 -1.97 12.55 10.83
N TRP A 128 -0.65 12.71 10.70
CA TRP A 128 0.17 13.31 11.74
C TRP A 128 0.04 14.84 11.75
N ASN A 129 -0.11 15.41 12.93
CA ASN A 129 -0.18 16.87 13.17
C ASN A 129 -1.27 17.61 12.37
N ARG A 130 -2.32 16.92 11.97
CA ARG A 130 -3.49 17.54 11.33
C ARG A 130 -4.76 17.01 11.97
N TYR A 131 -5.73 17.87 12.10
CA TYR A 131 -7.03 17.52 12.64
C TYR A 131 -8.16 18.23 11.88
N SER A 132 -9.18 17.48 11.50
CA SER A 132 -10.49 17.98 11.09
C SER A 132 -11.55 16.92 11.38
N ASN A 133 -12.79 17.32 11.58
CA ASN A 133 -13.89 16.41 11.86
C ASN A 133 -14.24 15.47 10.69
N ARG A 134 -13.73 15.74 9.50
CA ARG A 134 -13.92 14.89 8.30
C ARG A 134 -12.68 14.12 7.89
N MET A 135 -11.59 14.25 8.63
CA MET A 135 -10.29 13.70 8.23
C MET A 135 -10.31 12.19 8.04
N PHE A 136 -11.02 11.48 8.92
CA PHE A 136 -11.09 10.02 8.89
C PHE A 136 -12.31 9.46 8.14
N LEU A 137 -13.03 10.30 7.41
CA LEU A 137 -14.03 9.83 6.46
C LEU A 137 -13.36 9.36 5.16
N PRO A 138 -13.96 8.40 4.44
CA PRO A 138 -13.51 8.10 3.09
C PRO A 138 -13.78 9.28 2.16
N HIS A 139 -12.86 9.53 1.23
CA HIS A 139 -12.95 10.62 0.27
C HIS A 139 -12.96 10.05 -1.14
N ALA A 140 -14.03 10.29 -1.87
CA ALA A 140 -14.07 10.02 -3.29
C ALA A 140 -13.17 11.02 -4.03
N CYS A 141 -12.29 10.51 -4.88
CA CYS A 141 -11.34 11.31 -5.64
C CYS A 141 -11.68 11.26 -7.12
N ASP A 142 -11.80 12.43 -7.73
CA ASP A 142 -11.77 12.59 -9.16
C ASP A 142 -10.40 13.20 -9.54
N PHE A 143 -9.52 12.36 -10.06
CA PHE A 143 -8.16 12.78 -10.42
C PHE A 143 -8.14 13.74 -11.61
N TYR A 144 -9.13 13.67 -12.48
CA TYR A 144 -9.21 14.54 -13.65
C TYR A 144 -9.69 15.95 -13.29
N GLN A 145 -10.50 16.07 -12.24
CA GLN A 145 -11.04 17.36 -11.81
C GLN A 145 -10.37 17.91 -10.54
N THR A 146 -9.39 17.20 -9.98
CA THR A 146 -8.74 17.55 -8.70
C THR A 146 -9.71 17.76 -7.54
N LYS A 147 -10.92 17.22 -7.65
CA LYS A 147 -11.95 17.31 -6.64
C LYS A 147 -11.87 16.14 -5.66
N ARG A 148 -12.05 16.47 -4.40
CA ARG A 148 -12.22 15.48 -3.33
C ARG A 148 -13.52 15.77 -2.62
N GLU A 149 -14.32 14.75 -2.43
CA GLU A 149 -15.57 14.81 -1.72
C GLU A 149 -15.55 13.79 -0.59
N ALA A 150 -15.77 14.24 0.65
CA ALA A 150 -15.98 13.34 1.77
C ALA A 150 -17.31 12.63 1.61
N VAL A 151 -17.28 11.30 1.69
CA VAL A 151 -18.49 10.46 1.58
C VAL A 151 -18.79 9.82 2.93
N PRO A 152 -20.05 9.38 3.17
CA PRO A 152 -20.42 8.70 4.41
C PRO A 152 -19.55 7.47 4.69
N ALA A 153 -19.28 7.18 5.96
CA ALA A 153 -18.45 6.06 6.37
C ALA A 153 -19.01 4.70 5.92
N GLU A 154 -20.34 4.59 5.79
CA GLU A 154 -21.05 3.40 5.30
C GLU A 154 -20.66 3.04 3.87
N THR A 155 -20.13 3.99 3.10
CA THR A 155 -19.58 3.76 1.76
C THR A 155 -18.47 2.69 1.78
N LEU A 156 -17.69 2.60 2.86
CA LEU A 156 -16.64 1.59 3.00
C LEU A 156 -17.18 0.16 3.00
N LEU A 157 -18.36 -0.07 3.57
CA LEU A 157 -19.00 -1.39 3.55
C LEU A 157 -19.36 -1.78 2.12
N THR A 158 -19.98 -0.87 1.38
CA THR A 158 -20.32 -1.11 -0.03
C THR A 158 -19.08 -1.32 -0.90
N LEU A 159 -18.01 -0.58 -0.65
CA LEU A 159 -16.75 -0.75 -1.37
C LEU A 159 -16.10 -2.09 -1.07
N SER A 160 -16.12 -2.53 0.18
CA SER A 160 -15.56 -3.84 0.58
C SER A 160 -16.33 -5.00 -0.03
N GLU A 161 -17.65 -4.86 -0.25
CA GLU A 161 -18.50 -5.87 -0.89
C GLU A 161 -18.34 -5.92 -2.42
N LYS A 162 -18.13 -4.76 -3.05
CA LYS A 162 -18.08 -4.64 -4.52
C LYS A 162 -16.69 -4.76 -5.10
N CYS A 163 -15.65 -4.42 -4.34
CA CYS A 163 -14.27 -4.47 -4.83
C CYS A 163 -13.76 -5.90 -4.85
N ARG A 164 -14.09 -6.65 -5.87
CA ARG A 164 -13.67 -8.03 -6.06
C ARG A 164 -12.26 -8.19 -6.62
N PHE A 165 -11.62 -7.14 -7.08
CA PHE A 165 -10.35 -7.23 -7.78
C PHE A 165 -9.44 -6.08 -7.41
N PHE A 166 -8.63 -6.23 -6.37
CA PHE A 166 -7.52 -5.32 -6.32
C PHE A 166 -6.31 -5.85 -5.61
N ALA A 167 -5.34 -6.12 -6.43
CA ALA A 167 -3.94 -6.16 -6.11
C ALA A 167 -3.36 -4.78 -5.72
N VAL A 168 -4.16 -3.81 -5.40
CA VAL A 168 -3.66 -2.49 -5.04
C VAL A 168 -4.19 -2.17 -3.67
N ASP A 169 -3.33 -2.16 -2.69
CA ASP A 169 -3.40 -1.42 -1.44
C ASP A 169 -4.75 -1.29 -0.71
N GLY A 170 -5.75 -2.03 -1.13
CA GLY A 170 -7.08 -1.96 -0.60
C GLY A 170 -7.42 -3.16 0.26
N GLY A 171 -6.76 -3.33 1.33
CA GLY A 171 -6.84 -4.56 2.02
C GLY A 171 -8.12 -4.88 2.75
N VAL A 172 -9.00 -3.95 3.10
CA VAL A 172 -10.35 -4.35 3.59
C VAL A 172 -11.14 -5.01 2.46
N ALA A 173 -11.01 -4.48 1.25
CA ALA A 173 -11.65 -5.05 0.08
C ALA A 173 -11.13 -6.47 -0.22
N MET A 174 -9.83 -6.71 -0.10
CA MET A 174 -9.24 -8.03 -0.38
C MET A 174 -9.55 -9.06 0.72
N SER A 175 -9.50 -8.70 1.99
CA SER A 175 -9.86 -9.63 3.07
C SER A 175 -11.34 -10.01 3.01
N ARG A 176 -12.22 -9.06 2.67
CA ARG A 176 -13.64 -9.35 2.47
C ARG A 176 -13.90 -10.17 1.20
N TYR A 177 -13.13 -9.95 0.14
CA TYR A 177 -13.19 -10.77 -1.06
C TYR A 177 -12.89 -12.24 -0.75
N TYR A 178 -11.82 -12.54 -0.02
CA TYR A 178 -11.50 -13.90 0.36
C TYR A 178 -12.58 -14.53 1.25
N GLN A 179 -13.12 -13.78 2.21
CA GLN A 179 -14.24 -14.24 3.01
C GLN A 179 -15.48 -14.57 2.17
N LEU A 180 -15.82 -13.71 1.20
CA LEU A 180 -16.95 -13.95 0.30
C LEU A 180 -16.74 -15.14 -0.62
N VAL A 181 -15.51 -15.38 -1.09
CA VAL A 181 -15.17 -16.56 -1.88
C VAL A 181 -15.32 -17.83 -1.04
N GLU A 182 -14.80 -17.83 0.19
CA GLU A 182 -14.97 -18.95 1.13
C GLU A 182 -16.46 -19.22 1.43
N GLU A 183 -17.26 -18.17 1.71
CA GLU A 183 -18.69 -18.28 1.94
C GLU A 183 -19.46 -18.79 0.70
N GLU A 184 -19.04 -18.42 -0.52
CA GLU A 184 -19.63 -18.93 -1.76
C GLU A 184 -19.23 -20.39 -2.04
N GLU A 185 -18.00 -20.77 -1.74
CA GLU A 185 -17.51 -22.14 -1.87
C GLU A 185 -18.21 -23.08 -0.88
N GLU A 186 -18.39 -22.67 0.38
CA GLU A 186 -19.14 -23.41 1.38
C GLU A 186 -20.62 -23.61 0.95
N LYS A 187 -21.29 -22.54 0.49
CA LYS A 187 -22.67 -22.63 -0.02
C LYS A 187 -22.82 -23.55 -1.23
N ASN A 188 -21.84 -23.56 -2.13
CA ASN A 188 -21.85 -24.43 -3.29
C ASN A 188 -21.59 -25.91 -2.92
N GLN A 189 -20.82 -26.16 -1.85
CA GLN A 189 -20.61 -27.50 -1.32
C GLN A 189 -21.89 -28.03 -0.66
N ASP A 190 -22.59 -27.24 0.13
CA ASP A 190 -23.86 -27.61 0.78
C ASP A 190 -24.98 -27.89 -0.25
N GLN A 191 -25.07 -27.09 -1.33
CA GLN A 191 -26.05 -27.32 -2.39
C GLN A 191 -25.78 -28.58 -3.21
N ASN A 192 -24.54 -29.03 -3.34
CA ASN A 192 -24.18 -30.28 -4.00
C ASN A 192 -24.45 -31.51 -3.11
N TYR A 193 -24.52 -31.35 -1.81
CA TYR A 193 -24.84 -32.44 -0.88
C TYR A 193 -26.34 -32.75 -0.84
N ASP A 194 -27.19 -31.70 -0.94
CA ASP A 194 -28.66 -31.81 -0.92
C ASP A 194 -29.25 -32.30 -2.27
N SER A 195 -28.44 -32.38 -3.32
CA SER A 195 -28.90 -32.82 -4.65
C SER A 195 -28.67 -34.32 -4.92
N HIS A 196 -28.24 -35.11 -3.92
CA HIS A 196 -27.95 -36.54 -4.05
C HIS A 196 -28.77 -37.45 -3.12
N ASP A 197 -29.89 -36.95 -2.53
CA ASP A 197 -30.89 -37.79 -1.85
C ASP A 197 -32.16 -38.00 -2.67
#